data_c90ea584b2a54e78131ead4ebc746bc1
#
_entry.id   c90ea584b2a54e78131ead4ebc746bc1
#
_cell.length_a   1.000
_cell.length_b   1.000
_cell.length_c   1.000
_cell.angle_alpha   90.00
_cell.angle_beta   90.00
_cell.angle_gamma   90.00
#
_symmetry.space_group_name_H-M   'P 1'
#
loop_
_entity.id
_entity.type
_entity.pdbx_description
1 polymer ?
#
loop_
_entity_poly.entity_id
_entity_poly.type
_entity_poly.pdbx_seq_one_letter_code
_entity_poly.pdbx_strand_id
1 'polypeptide(L)'
;AENSPIPTSCIDHNRTFFPEMNVVSVTDIERLAKSFPDLENLWDRIPHWIIKADIGRLLYIYFHGNFYFDVDCRIRKKIPLDSERCMILFTEMILKDVNRLGPRECKNPENVLRVANYAFGTNVIKHPFLHEVIMECIKRLAFLIESGPSKLEQLDILWVCGPDVITTVYHRSKNLYPDLILLDMSYLSHLCHGSWRD
;
A
#
# COMPACT_ATOMS: atom_id res chain seq x y z
N ALA A 1 11.83 13.49 10.12
CA ALA A 1 11.67 12.05 9.86
C ALA A 1 12.85 11.42 9.12
N GLU A 2 13.70 12.18 8.41
CA GLU A 2 14.85 11.65 7.64
C GLU A 2 15.93 10.96 8.48
N ASN A 3 15.97 11.17 9.80
CA ASN A 3 17.02 10.68 10.70
C ASN A 3 16.52 9.77 11.83
N SER A 4 15.28 9.32 11.82
CA SER A 4 14.83 8.35 12.82
C SER A 4 15.42 6.97 12.50
N PRO A 5 16.03 6.27 13.46
CA PRO A 5 16.59 4.95 13.21
C PRO A 5 15.48 3.99 12.78
N ILE A 6 15.71 3.28 11.67
CA ILE A 6 14.78 2.25 11.17
C ILE A 6 14.65 1.18 12.27
N PRO A 7 13.42 0.80 12.68
CA PRO A 7 13.23 -0.27 13.67
C PRO A 7 13.70 -1.60 13.07
N THR A 8 14.89 -2.05 13.46
CA THR A 8 15.51 -3.27 12.91
C THR A 8 14.83 -4.55 13.39
N SER A 9 14.18 -4.53 14.55
CA SER A 9 13.60 -5.72 15.17
C SER A 9 12.55 -6.45 14.30
N CYS A 10 11.72 -5.72 13.56
CA CYS A 10 10.78 -6.33 12.63
C CYS A 10 11.48 -6.84 11.38
N ILE A 11 12.44 -6.09 10.85
CA ILE A 11 13.23 -6.49 9.67
C ILE A 11 13.98 -7.77 9.94
N ASP A 12 14.71 -7.85 11.06
CA ASP A 12 15.49 -9.03 11.44
C ASP A 12 14.59 -10.25 11.67
N HIS A 13 13.43 -10.05 12.29
CA HIS A 13 12.44 -11.12 12.43
C HIS A 13 11.90 -11.57 11.07
N ASN A 14 11.53 -10.64 10.20
CA ASN A 14 10.95 -10.95 8.89
C ASN A 14 11.94 -11.65 7.95
N ARG A 15 13.23 -11.41 8.10
CA ARG A 15 14.30 -12.14 7.39
C ARG A 15 14.32 -13.64 7.67
N THR A 16 13.73 -14.10 8.78
CA THR A 16 13.56 -15.54 9.02
C THR A 16 12.56 -16.17 8.03
N PHE A 17 11.64 -15.38 7.45
CA PHE A 17 10.69 -15.83 6.42
C PHE A 17 11.17 -15.47 5.01
N PHE A 18 11.86 -14.33 4.86
CA PHE A 18 12.37 -13.80 3.59
C PHE A 18 13.82 -13.35 3.76
N PRO A 19 14.79 -14.28 3.65
CA PRO A 19 16.22 -13.98 3.87
C PRO A 19 16.77 -12.86 2.99
N GLU A 20 16.28 -12.75 1.76
CA GLU A 20 16.70 -11.75 0.76
C GLU A 20 15.99 -10.40 0.91
N MET A 21 15.35 -10.15 2.05
CA MET A 21 14.64 -8.88 2.29
C MET A 21 15.59 -7.69 2.30
N ASN A 22 15.31 -6.70 1.47
CA ASN A 22 16.07 -5.47 1.34
C ASN A 22 15.23 -4.24 1.66
N VAL A 23 15.88 -3.17 2.07
CA VAL A 23 15.26 -1.86 2.23
C VAL A 23 15.29 -1.12 0.89
N VAL A 24 14.12 -0.71 0.40
CA VAL A 24 14.00 0.02 -0.87
C VAL A 24 14.43 1.48 -0.65
N SER A 25 15.31 1.99 -1.50
CA SER A 25 15.79 3.36 -1.42
C SER A 25 14.82 4.35 -2.07
N VAL A 26 14.87 5.61 -1.64
CA VAL A 26 14.13 6.71 -2.27
C VAL A 26 14.53 6.86 -3.74
N THR A 27 15.82 6.73 -4.05
CA THR A 27 16.33 6.82 -5.43
C THR A 27 15.74 5.76 -6.35
N ASP A 28 15.55 4.52 -5.85
CA ASP A 28 14.91 3.47 -6.63
C ASP A 28 13.45 3.81 -6.94
N ILE A 29 12.73 4.33 -5.95
CA ILE A 29 11.33 4.76 -6.11
C ILE A 29 11.23 5.89 -7.14
N GLU A 30 12.09 6.89 -7.07
CA GLU A 30 12.10 8.02 -8.01
C GLU A 30 12.37 7.57 -9.46
N ARG A 31 13.31 6.64 -9.64
CA ARG A 31 13.60 6.06 -10.96
C ARG A 31 12.39 5.33 -11.53
N LEU A 32 11.70 4.52 -10.70
CA LEU A 32 10.50 3.80 -11.12
C LEU A 32 9.34 4.76 -11.45
N ALA A 33 9.15 5.81 -10.66
CA ALA A 33 8.13 6.82 -10.89
C ALA A 33 8.32 7.54 -12.22
N LYS A 34 9.56 7.91 -12.56
CA LYS A 34 9.92 8.54 -13.86
C LYS A 34 9.78 7.58 -15.05
N SER A 35 9.83 6.28 -14.80
CA SER A 35 9.60 5.27 -15.87
C SER A 35 8.12 4.90 -16.06
N PHE A 36 7.21 5.48 -15.25
CA PHE A 36 5.78 5.25 -15.36
C PHE A 36 5.11 6.49 -16.00
N PRO A 37 4.71 6.42 -17.29
CA PRO A 37 4.38 7.62 -18.09
C PRO A 37 3.33 8.54 -17.47
N ASP A 38 2.25 7.97 -16.92
CA ASP A 38 1.15 8.75 -16.32
C ASP A 38 1.54 9.44 -15.01
N LEU A 39 2.65 9.05 -14.39
CA LEU A 39 3.13 9.59 -13.12
C LEU A 39 4.28 10.58 -13.29
N GLU A 40 5.06 10.49 -14.38
CA GLU A 40 6.27 11.29 -14.61
C GLU A 40 6.02 12.79 -14.38
N ASN A 41 4.97 13.34 -14.99
CA ASN A 41 4.64 14.75 -14.88
C ASN A 41 3.99 15.16 -13.54
N LEU A 42 3.52 14.21 -12.75
CA LEU A 42 2.89 14.44 -11.46
C LEU A 42 3.88 14.30 -10.30
N TRP A 43 4.94 13.50 -10.47
CA TRP A 43 5.82 13.09 -9.39
C TRP A 43 6.45 14.26 -8.64
N ASP A 44 6.96 15.26 -9.35
CA ASP A 44 7.60 16.42 -8.73
C ASP A 44 6.60 17.40 -8.10
N ARG A 45 5.32 17.27 -8.42
CA ARG A 45 4.21 18.07 -7.88
C ARG A 45 3.56 17.44 -6.66
N ILE A 46 3.97 16.23 -6.26
CA ILE A 46 3.42 15.54 -5.09
C ILE A 46 3.72 16.36 -3.82
N PRO A 47 2.69 16.77 -3.08
CA PRO A 47 2.85 17.76 -2.00
C PRO A 47 3.45 17.18 -0.72
N HIS A 48 3.49 15.87 -0.57
CA HIS A 48 3.96 15.24 0.67
C HIS A 48 4.70 13.93 0.41
N TRP A 49 5.84 13.72 1.09
CA TRP A 49 6.71 12.56 0.93
C TRP A 49 6.00 11.22 1.19
N ILE A 50 5.01 11.17 2.12
CA ILE A 50 4.29 9.93 2.41
C ILE A 50 3.48 9.44 1.19
N ILE A 51 2.95 10.36 0.37
CA ILE A 51 2.27 10.02 -0.88
C ILE A 51 3.25 9.37 -1.85
N LYS A 52 4.48 9.91 -1.94
CA LYS A 52 5.56 9.31 -2.75
C LYS A 52 5.92 7.90 -2.25
N ALA A 53 6.00 7.70 -0.94
CA ALA A 53 6.29 6.41 -0.34
C ALA A 53 5.17 5.39 -0.61
N ASP A 54 3.90 5.79 -0.45
CA ASP A 54 2.75 4.93 -0.69
C ASP A 54 2.62 4.51 -2.16
N ILE A 55 2.82 5.43 -3.10
CA ILE A 55 2.86 5.10 -4.53
C ILE A 55 4.11 4.28 -4.86
N GLY A 56 5.23 4.62 -4.26
CA GLY A 56 6.52 3.96 -4.47
C GLY A 56 6.52 2.47 -4.16
N ARG A 57 5.87 2.06 -3.06
CA ARG A 57 5.74 0.63 -2.71
C ARG A 57 4.93 -0.15 -3.75
N LEU A 58 3.88 0.47 -4.31
CA LEU A 58 3.08 -0.13 -5.38
C LEU A 58 3.89 -0.28 -6.66
N LEU A 59 4.61 0.77 -7.07
CA LEU A 59 5.50 0.73 -8.24
C LEU A 59 6.59 -0.32 -8.10
N TYR A 60 7.22 -0.40 -6.92
CA TYR A 60 8.30 -1.35 -6.69
C TYR A 60 7.82 -2.79 -6.91
N ILE A 61 6.70 -3.18 -6.29
CA ILE A 61 6.13 -4.52 -6.46
C ILE A 61 5.57 -4.73 -7.87
N TYR A 62 5.01 -3.70 -8.51
CA TYR A 62 4.55 -3.79 -9.89
C TYR A 62 5.68 -4.14 -10.87
N PHE A 63 6.85 -3.51 -10.71
CA PHE A 63 7.98 -3.73 -11.62
C PHE A 63 8.84 -4.95 -11.27
N HIS A 64 8.90 -5.33 -10.01
CA HIS A 64 9.81 -6.38 -9.55
C HIS A 64 9.12 -7.66 -9.06
N GLY A 65 7.81 -7.60 -8.77
CA GLY A 65 7.14 -8.67 -8.05
C GLY A 65 7.61 -8.77 -6.61
N ASN A 66 7.47 -9.96 -6.00
CA ASN A 66 7.85 -10.25 -4.62
C ASN A 66 6.92 -9.59 -3.60
N PHE A 67 7.36 -9.40 -2.36
CA PHE A 67 6.57 -8.85 -1.26
C PHE A 67 7.11 -7.52 -0.77
N TYR A 68 6.18 -6.63 -0.43
CA TYR A 68 6.42 -5.41 0.33
C TYR A 68 5.88 -5.57 1.75
N PHE A 69 6.64 -5.06 2.72
CA PHE A 69 6.22 -4.90 4.11
C PHE A 69 6.74 -3.56 4.62
N ASP A 70 5.90 -2.82 5.34
CA ASP A 70 6.37 -1.67 6.11
C ASP A 70 7.38 -2.13 7.17
N VAL A 71 8.33 -1.28 7.51
CA VAL A 71 9.43 -1.60 8.43
C VAL A 71 8.98 -1.96 9.85
N ASP A 72 7.78 -1.55 10.23
CA ASP A 72 7.11 -1.84 11.50
C ASP A 72 6.05 -2.95 11.39
N CYS A 73 5.99 -3.61 10.23
CA CYS A 73 5.17 -4.79 10.01
C CYS A 73 5.94 -6.06 10.40
N ARG A 74 5.33 -6.95 11.19
CA ARG A 74 5.89 -8.22 11.63
C ARG A 74 5.10 -9.39 11.09
N ILE A 75 5.77 -10.31 10.40
CA ILE A 75 5.20 -11.56 9.89
C ILE A 75 4.99 -12.54 11.05
N ARG A 76 3.80 -13.11 11.14
CA ARG A 76 3.42 -14.08 12.20
C ARG A 76 3.31 -15.51 11.70
N LYS A 77 3.00 -15.69 10.41
CA LYS A 77 2.79 -17.00 9.78
C LYS A 77 3.45 -17.04 8.42
N LYS A 78 3.88 -18.23 8.00
CA LYS A 78 4.35 -18.45 6.62
C LYS A 78 3.26 -18.04 5.64
N ILE A 79 3.62 -17.16 4.70
CA ILE A 79 2.71 -16.71 3.65
C ILE A 79 2.67 -17.78 2.56
N PRO A 80 1.47 -18.23 2.12
CA PRO A 80 1.35 -19.24 1.07
C PRO A 80 1.77 -18.64 -0.28
N LEU A 81 2.82 -19.18 -0.87
CA LEU A 81 3.37 -18.79 -2.18
C LEU A 81 3.20 -19.89 -3.22
N ASP A 82 2.42 -20.92 -2.93
CA ASP A 82 2.42 -22.18 -3.65
C ASP A 82 1.56 -22.13 -4.94
N SER A 83 0.94 -21.01 -5.29
CA SER A 83 0.20 -20.86 -6.53
C SER A 83 1.11 -20.45 -7.68
N GLU A 84 0.85 -20.99 -8.88
CA GLU A 84 1.61 -20.64 -10.09
C GLU A 84 1.58 -19.13 -10.39
N ARG A 85 0.44 -18.50 -10.11
CA ARG A 85 0.25 -17.04 -10.21
C ARG A 85 -0.57 -16.59 -9.01
N CYS A 86 -0.10 -15.56 -8.31
CA CYS A 86 -0.89 -14.99 -7.22
C CYS A 86 -0.57 -13.52 -6.96
N MET A 87 -1.61 -12.79 -6.55
CA MET A 87 -1.51 -11.51 -5.90
C MET A 87 -2.05 -11.66 -4.47
N ILE A 88 -1.19 -11.50 -3.48
CA ILE A 88 -1.53 -11.66 -2.07
C ILE A 88 -1.74 -10.28 -1.45
N LEU A 89 -2.91 -10.11 -0.87
CA LEU A 89 -3.32 -8.97 -0.07
C LEU A 89 -3.57 -9.41 1.36
N PHE A 90 -3.55 -8.46 2.29
CA PHE A 90 -3.83 -8.71 3.70
C PHE A 90 -4.99 -7.84 4.18
N THR A 91 -5.81 -8.41 5.06
CA THR A 91 -6.86 -7.66 5.73
C THR A 91 -6.23 -6.76 6.81
N GLU A 92 -6.46 -5.45 6.71
CA GLU A 92 -6.06 -4.49 7.76
C GLU A 92 -7.08 -4.47 8.90
N MET A 93 -8.38 -4.42 8.55
CA MET A 93 -9.47 -4.26 9.50
C MET A 93 -10.77 -4.86 8.97
N ILE A 94 -11.57 -5.39 9.88
CA ILE A 94 -12.99 -5.71 9.64
C ILE A 94 -13.81 -4.99 10.68
N LEU A 95 -14.68 -4.08 10.26
CA LEU A 95 -15.63 -3.42 11.14
C LEU A 95 -16.83 -4.34 11.36
N LYS A 96 -17.00 -4.81 12.60
CA LYS A 96 -18.07 -5.74 12.96
C LYS A 96 -19.43 -5.07 13.14
N ASP A 97 -19.43 -3.79 13.51
CA ASP A 97 -20.64 -3.01 13.77
C ASP A 97 -20.67 -1.79 12.84
N VAL A 98 -21.48 -1.87 11.81
CA VAL A 98 -21.65 -0.79 10.81
C VAL A 98 -22.26 0.50 11.41
N ASN A 99 -22.86 0.43 12.58
CA ASN A 99 -23.37 1.62 13.27
C ASN A 99 -22.26 2.43 13.96
N ARG A 100 -21.04 1.90 14.00
CA ARG A 100 -19.85 2.57 14.54
C ARG A 100 -18.93 3.11 13.46
N LEU A 101 -19.52 3.56 12.35
CA LEU A 101 -18.78 4.22 11.29
C LEU A 101 -18.13 5.50 11.80
N GLY A 102 -16.80 5.55 11.74
CA GLY A 102 -16.02 6.77 12.01
C GLY A 102 -15.90 7.66 10.76
N PRO A 103 -15.26 8.83 10.87
CA PRO A 103 -15.05 9.74 9.75
C PRO A 103 -14.35 9.07 8.56
N ARG A 104 -13.46 8.12 8.82
CA ARG A 104 -12.70 7.39 7.81
C ARG A 104 -13.58 6.42 7.01
N GLU A 105 -14.41 5.64 7.70
CA GLU A 105 -15.34 4.69 7.08
C GLU A 105 -16.45 5.43 6.32
N CYS A 106 -16.92 6.56 6.86
CA CYS A 106 -17.91 7.39 6.17
C CYS A 106 -17.36 7.99 4.87
N LYS A 107 -16.06 8.33 4.82
CA LYS A 107 -15.41 8.83 3.60
C LYS A 107 -15.22 7.72 2.55
N ASN A 108 -15.02 6.49 2.98
CA ASN A 108 -14.88 5.31 2.13
C ASN A 108 -15.64 4.12 2.75
N PRO A 109 -16.92 3.90 2.39
CA PRO A 109 -17.76 2.83 2.96
C PRO A 109 -17.21 1.42 2.79
N GLU A 110 -16.39 1.18 1.75
CA GLU A 110 -15.71 -0.11 1.55
C GLU A 110 -14.76 -0.46 2.70
N ASN A 111 -14.34 0.52 3.53
CA ASN A 111 -13.50 0.29 4.69
C ASN A 111 -14.12 -0.58 5.79
N VAL A 112 -15.36 -1.02 5.65
CA VAL A 112 -15.95 -2.09 6.50
C VAL A 112 -15.09 -3.36 6.43
N LEU A 113 -14.62 -3.74 5.23
CA LEU A 113 -13.54 -4.70 5.03
C LEU A 113 -12.38 -3.95 4.38
N ARG A 114 -11.36 -3.62 5.14
CA ARG A 114 -10.24 -2.81 4.69
C ARG A 114 -9.03 -3.67 4.36
N VAL A 115 -8.45 -3.40 3.19
CA VAL A 115 -7.23 -4.05 2.71
C VAL A 115 -6.02 -3.23 3.15
N ALA A 116 -4.99 -3.91 3.65
CA ALA A 116 -3.75 -3.28 4.06
C ALA A 116 -2.97 -2.73 2.86
N ASN A 117 -2.39 -1.52 3.01
CA ASN A 117 -1.38 -1.01 2.08
C ASN A 117 0.04 -1.13 2.64
N TYR A 118 0.19 -1.54 3.91
CA TYR A 118 1.47 -1.74 4.56
C TYR A 118 2.12 -3.10 4.27
N ALA A 119 1.40 -4.01 3.61
CA ALA A 119 1.90 -5.31 3.18
C ALA A 119 1.07 -5.86 2.02
N PHE A 120 1.73 -6.32 0.99
CA PHE A 120 1.15 -7.04 -0.16
C PHE A 120 2.27 -7.63 -1.00
N GLY A 121 1.93 -8.54 -1.91
CA GLY A 121 2.94 -9.10 -2.80
C GLY A 121 2.35 -9.90 -3.95
N THR A 122 3.20 -10.16 -4.95
CA THR A 122 2.84 -10.96 -6.12
C THR A 122 4.06 -11.65 -6.70
N ASN A 123 3.88 -12.82 -7.28
CA ASN A 123 4.89 -13.48 -8.10
C ASN A 123 4.76 -13.14 -9.60
N VAL A 124 3.87 -12.21 -9.94
CA VAL A 124 3.63 -11.75 -11.32
C VAL A 124 4.10 -10.33 -11.50
N ILE A 125 5.17 -10.14 -12.28
CA ILE A 125 5.63 -8.80 -12.68
C ILE A 125 4.54 -8.11 -13.51
N LYS A 126 4.29 -6.84 -13.22
CA LYS A 126 3.25 -6.02 -13.86
C LYS A 126 1.85 -6.60 -13.69
N HIS A 127 1.57 -7.12 -12.49
CA HIS A 127 0.25 -7.68 -12.20
C HIS A 127 -0.86 -6.66 -12.47
N PRO A 128 -1.91 -7.02 -13.23
CA PRO A 128 -2.91 -6.05 -13.70
C PRO A 128 -3.72 -5.42 -12.55
N PHE A 129 -3.95 -6.13 -11.45
CA PHE A 129 -4.56 -5.53 -10.25
C PHE A 129 -3.72 -4.38 -9.68
N LEU A 130 -2.39 -4.55 -9.57
CA LEU A 130 -1.51 -3.46 -9.10
C LEU A 130 -1.50 -2.27 -10.07
N HIS A 131 -1.54 -2.53 -11.38
CA HIS A 131 -1.70 -1.47 -12.37
C HIS A 131 -2.98 -0.66 -12.12
N GLU A 132 -4.10 -1.33 -11.89
CA GLU A 132 -5.38 -0.67 -11.60
C GLU A 132 -5.31 0.17 -10.32
N VAL A 133 -4.64 -0.35 -9.25
CA VAL A 133 -4.42 0.41 -8.01
C VAL A 133 -3.57 1.66 -8.27
N ILE A 134 -2.47 1.54 -9.01
CA ILE A 134 -1.59 2.67 -9.36
C ILE A 134 -2.36 3.73 -10.17
N MET A 135 -3.13 3.32 -11.16
CA MET A 135 -3.94 4.25 -11.98
C MET A 135 -4.99 4.98 -11.15
N GLU A 136 -5.62 4.31 -10.19
CA GLU A 136 -6.55 4.95 -9.26
C GLU A 136 -5.84 5.95 -8.33
N CYS A 137 -4.61 5.64 -7.85
CA CYS A 137 -3.78 6.60 -7.12
C CYS A 137 -3.48 7.84 -7.96
N ILE A 138 -3.05 7.66 -9.21
CA ILE A 138 -2.71 8.75 -10.13
C ILE A 138 -3.92 9.65 -10.37
N LYS A 139 -5.08 9.07 -10.63
CA LYS A 139 -6.35 9.81 -10.80
C LYS A 139 -6.70 10.65 -9.58
N ARG A 140 -6.62 10.08 -8.38
CA ARG A 140 -6.92 10.79 -7.12
C ARG A 140 -5.85 11.84 -6.80
N LEU A 141 -4.59 11.57 -7.12
CA LEU A 141 -3.49 12.52 -6.97
C LEU A 141 -3.67 13.73 -7.90
N ALA A 142 -4.00 13.51 -9.16
CA ALA A 142 -4.28 14.59 -10.10
C ALA A 142 -5.40 15.49 -9.58
N PHE A 143 -6.51 14.91 -9.13
CA PHE A 143 -7.61 15.64 -8.51
C PHE A 143 -7.17 16.46 -7.28
N LEU A 144 -6.34 15.87 -6.39
CA LEU A 144 -5.81 16.56 -5.21
C LEU A 144 -4.96 17.78 -5.61
N ILE A 145 -4.06 17.60 -6.57
CA ILE A 145 -3.17 18.66 -7.05
C ILE A 145 -3.97 19.80 -7.71
N GLU A 146 -4.98 19.47 -8.50
CA GLU A 146 -5.83 20.46 -9.17
C GLU A 146 -6.73 21.23 -8.18
N SER A 147 -7.19 20.57 -7.13
CA SER A 147 -8.01 21.19 -6.08
C SER A 147 -7.21 22.18 -5.23
N GLY A 148 -5.87 22.08 -5.18
CA GLY A 148 -4.95 22.98 -4.50
C GLY A 148 -5.28 23.19 -3.02
N PRO A 149 -5.43 22.12 -2.20
CA PRO A 149 -5.82 22.28 -0.80
C PRO A 149 -4.79 23.10 -0.04
N SER A 150 -5.23 24.07 0.74
CA SER A 150 -4.34 24.92 1.57
C SER A 150 -3.61 24.14 2.65
N LYS A 151 -4.14 22.98 3.04
CA LYS A 151 -3.57 22.02 4.00
C LYS A 151 -4.07 20.62 3.67
N LEU A 152 -3.12 19.68 3.60
CA LEU A 152 -3.44 18.26 3.49
C LEU A 152 -3.89 17.71 4.83
N GLU A 153 -5.07 17.09 4.84
CA GLU A 153 -5.53 16.32 5.97
C GLU A 153 -5.06 14.87 5.85
N GLN A 154 -4.93 14.19 6.98
CA GLN A 154 -4.59 12.78 7.01
C GLN A 154 -5.54 11.91 6.17
N LEU A 155 -6.84 12.19 6.20
CA LEU A 155 -7.84 11.46 5.41
C LEU A 155 -7.60 11.61 3.90
N ASP A 156 -7.06 12.76 3.46
CA ASP A 156 -6.75 12.97 2.05
C ASP A 156 -5.60 12.08 1.59
N ILE A 157 -4.56 11.94 2.41
CA ILE A 157 -3.44 11.02 2.14
C ILE A 157 -3.94 9.57 2.06
N LEU A 158 -4.73 9.12 3.05
CA LEU A 158 -5.29 7.78 3.07
C LEU A 158 -6.17 7.50 1.85
N TRP A 159 -6.93 8.51 1.40
CA TRP A 159 -7.82 8.42 0.25
C TRP A 159 -7.04 8.39 -1.07
N VAL A 160 -5.97 9.20 -1.21
CA VAL A 160 -5.23 9.35 -2.47
C VAL A 160 -4.38 8.13 -2.81
N CYS A 161 -3.65 7.57 -1.85
CA CYS A 161 -2.66 6.52 -2.10
C CYS A 161 -2.54 5.50 -0.97
N GLY A 162 -3.23 5.73 0.14
CA GLY A 162 -3.22 4.84 1.31
C GLY A 162 -4.14 3.63 1.13
N PRO A 163 -4.49 2.97 2.24
CA PRO A 163 -5.30 1.76 2.21
C PRO A 163 -6.71 1.95 1.63
N ASP A 164 -7.22 3.19 1.53
CA ASP A 164 -8.53 3.43 0.93
C ASP A 164 -8.53 3.16 -0.59
N VAL A 165 -7.42 3.41 -1.28
CA VAL A 165 -7.30 3.13 -2.72
C VAL A 165 -7.33 1.64 -2.99
N ILE A 166 -6.41 0.88 -2.36
CA ILE A 166 -6.31 -0.56 -2.58
C ILE A 166 -7.60 -1.27 -2.15
N THR A 167 -8.26 -0.79 -1.08
CA THR A 167 -9.57 -1.28 -0.63
C THR A 167 -10.64 -1.04 -1.68
N THR A 168 -10.75 0.17 -2.22
CA THR A 168 -11.73 0.49 -3.27
C THR A 168 -11.54 -0.37 -4.51
N VAL A 169 -10.31 -0.48 -5.00
CA VAL A 169 -10.00 -1.30 -6.17
C VAL A 169 -10.28 -2.78 -5.90
N TYR A 170 -9.91 -3.29 -4.72
CA TYR A 170 -10.23 -4.67 -4.33
C TYR A 170 -11.73 -4.94 -4.41
N HIS A 171 -12.56 -4.13 -3.78
CA HIS A 171 -14.02 -4.35 -3.79
C HIS A 171 -14.62 -4.23 -5.18
N ARG A 172 -14.12 -3.31 -6.00
CA ARG A 172 -14.58 -3.10 -7.37
C ARG A 172 -14.21 -4.25 -8.29
N SER A 173 -12.99 -4.77 -8.18
CA SER A 173 -12.37 -5.56 -9.24
C SER A 173 -11.97 -6.98 -8.82
N LYS A 174 -12.16 -7.41 -7.57
CA LYS A 174 -11.71 -8.72 -7.06
C LYS A 174 -12.20 -9.90 -7.88
N ASN A 175 -13.39 -9.81 -8.45
CA ASN A 175 -13.96 -10.89 -9.26
C ASN A 175 -13.35 -11.00 -10.67
N LEU A 176 -12.57 -9.97 -11.11
CA LEU A 176 -11.84 -9.95 -12.37
C LEU A 176 -10.47 -10.65 -12.27
N TYR A 177 -9.98 -10.85 -11.05
CA TYR A 177 -8.64 -11.39 -10.76
C TYR A 177 -8.77 -12.68 -9.93
N PRO A 178 -8.91 -13.86 -10.58
CA PRO A 178 -9.10 -15.13 -9.86
C PRO A 178 -7.86 -15.56 -9.07
N ASP A 179 -6.69 -15.00 -9.37
CA ASP A 179 -5.43 -15.23 -8.69
C ASP A 179 -5.19 -14.28 -7.48
N LEU A 180 -6.20 -13.49 -7.12
CA LEU A 180 -6.14 -12.56 -5.99
C LEU A 180 -6.55 -13.26 -4.70
N ILE A 181 -5.64 -13.30 -3.73
CA ILE A 181 -5.82 -13.96 -2.43
C ILE A 181 -5.82 -12.89 -1.34
N LEU A 182 -6.88 -12.83 -0.53
CA LEU A 182 -6.93 -11.98 0.65
C LEU A 182 -6.72 -12.82 1.90
N LEU A 183 -5.60 -12.60 2.59
CA LEU A 183 -5.26 -13.24 3.85
C LEU A 183 -5.81 -12.44 5.03
N ASP A 184 -6.15 -13.13 6.10
CA ASP A 184 -6.70 -12.53 7.30
C ASP A 184 -5.64 -11.82 8.17
N MET A 185 -6.10 -11.09 9.19
CA MET A 185 -5.26 -10.32 10.11
C MET A 185 -4.31 -11.16 10.96
N SER A 186 -4.42 -12.50 10.98
CA SER A 186 -3.56 -13.37 11.78
C SER A 186 -2.16 -13.57 11.18
N TYR A 187 -1.97 -13.24 9.91
CA TYR A 187 -0.68 -13.40 9.21
C TYR A 187 0.35 -12.32 9.57
N LEU A 188 -0.12 -11.13 9.90
CA LEU A 188 0.74 -9.97 10.15
C LEU A 188 0.35 -9.25 11.45
N SER A 189 1.30 -8.53 12.04
CA SER A 189 1.01 -7.45 12.98
C SER A 189 1.71 -6.18 12.55
N HIS A 190 0.97 -5.08 12.54
CA HIS A 190 1.46 -3.73 12.30
C HIS A 190 1.62 -3.03 13.65
N LEU A 191 2.86 -2.68 14.02
CA LEU A 191 3.21 -2.26 15.38
C LEU A 191 3.02 -0.76 15.61
N CYS A 192 3.14 0.05 14.56
CA CYS A 192 2.95 1.50 14.58
C CYS A 192 1.93 1.94 13.54
N HIS A 193 0.85 2.57 13.98
CA HIS A 193 -0.14 3.13 13.06
C HIS A 193 0.11 4.64 12.90
N GLY A 194 0.67 5.06 11.75
CA GLY A 194 0.75 6.46 11.38
C GLY A 194 1.80 7.27 12.13
N SER A 195 3.03 6.75 12.26
CA SER A 195 4.19 7.45 12.81
C SER A 195 4.59 8.73 12.02
N TRP A 196 4.01 8.95 10.85
CA TRP A 196 4.20 10.13 10.00
C TRP A 196 3.26 11.30 10.35
N ARG A 197 2.43 11.16 11.36
CA ARG A 197 1.39 12.13 11.75
C ARG A 197 1.90 13.26 12.65
N ASP A 198 3.08 13.07 13.26
CA ASP A 198 3.69 14.00 14.21
C ASP A 198 4.61 15.03 13.53
#